data_6750b9a747e05b3fd980b5c69104b001
#
_entry.id   6750b9a747e05b3fd980b5c69104b001
#
_cell.length_a   1.000
_cell.length_b   1.000
_cell.length_c   1.000
_cell.angle_alpha   90.00
_cell.angle_beta   90.00
_cell.angle_gamma   90.00
#
_symmetry.space_group_name_H-M   'P 1'
#
loop_
_entity.id
_entity.type
_entity.pdbx_description
1 polymer ?
#
loop_
_entity_poly.entity_id
_entity_poly.type
_entity_poly.pdbx_seq_one_letter_code
_entity_poly.pdbx_strand_id
1 'polypeptide(L)'
;IRVSKDGANLSSIDWSNIGTKGSKFTIPTELVEEGSNKFIFTNESESINSEPLFDFITLSYKRKLVYDGPFEFFSTIQSSDITYKISGKDLIIWNISKDFQPANVPFLSFDDTYIRVSIPPDTVQRFYVFKSSEIEKITDLVFVGNKKWDNLRSTNNEAKHLIIGPNIFKNSVSQLINHRDKSFFASLEDIYDEFSGGNKD
;
A
#
# COMPACT_ATOMS: atom_id res chain seq x y z
N ILE A 1 -6.74 21.76 -5.92
CA ILE A 1 -7.17 21.29 -4.58
C ILE A 1 -6.38 22.05 -3.54
N ARG A 2 -7.05 22.62 -2.58
CA ARG A 2 -6.44 23.21 -1.39
C ARG A 2 -6.48 22.22 -0.24
N VAL A 3 -5.36 22.09 0.49
CA VAL A 3 -5.27 21.33 1.73
C VAL A 3 -5.15 22.31 2.89
N SER A 4 -6.04 22.21 3.86
CA SER A 4 -6.05 23.09 5.04
C SER A 4 -6.25 22.33 6.34
N LYS A 5 -5.81 22.92 7.44
CA LYS A 5 -6.08 22.48 8.82
C LYS A 5 -6.35 23.72 9.67
N ASP A 6 -7.43 23.68 10.45
CA ASP A 6 -7.85 24.76 11.36
C ASP A 6 -7.89 26.15 10.70
N GLY A 7 -8.30 26.21 9.44
CA GLY A 7 -8.35 27.43 8.63
C GLY A 7 -7.01 27.85 8.01
N ALA A 8 -5.89 27.26 8.41
CA ALA A 8 -4.60 27.53 7.80
C ALA A 8 -4.45 26.76 6.48
N ASN A 9 -4.01 27.43 5.40
CA ASN A 9 -3.67 26.77 4.14
C ASN A 9 -2.29 26.10 4.28
N LEU A 10 -2.26 24.78 4.08
CA LEU A 10 -1.03 23.98 4.16
C LEU A 10 -0.39 23.79 2.78
N SER A 11 -1.20 23.60 1.74
CA SER A 11 -0.72 23.35 0.39
C SER A 11 -1.84 23.55 -0.63
N SER A 12 -1.44 23.89 -1.86
CA SER A 12 -2.31 23.84 -3.04
C SER A 12 -1.70 22.92 -4.08
N ILE A 13 -2.55 22.13 -4.73
CA ILE A 13 -2.18 21.19 -5.78
C ILE A 13 -2.97 21.55 -7.02
N ASP A 14 -2.27 21.97 -8.07
CA ASP A 14 -2.88 22.33 -9.36
C ASP A 14 -2.53 21.30 -10.41
N TRP A 15 -3.52 20.80 -11.12
CA TRP A 15 -3.33 20.04 -12.36
C TRP A 15 -4.53 20.18 -13.29
N SER A 16 -4.28 20.10 -14.58
CA SER A 16 -5.25 20.36 -15.64
C SER A 16 -5.60 19.16 -16.50
N ASN A 17 -4.98 18.00 -16.25
CA ASN A 17 -5.11 16.82 -17.08
C ASN A 17 -5.66 15.62 -16.30
N ILE A 18 -6.16 14.62 -17.04
CA ILE A 18 -6.49 13.31 -16.46
C ILE A 18 -5.18 12.63 -16.07
N GLY A 19 -5.11 12.13 -14.85
CA GLY A 19 -3.96 11.41 -14.33
C GLY A 19 -3.79 11.56 -12.82
N THR A 20 -2.76 10.93 -12.27
CA THR A 20 -2.44 10.98 -10.85
C THR A 20 -1.51 12.14 -10.55
N LYS A 21 -1.80 12.90 -9.51
CA LYS A 21 -0.96 13.98 -9.00
C LYS A 21 -0.69 13.79 -7.52
N GLY A 22 0.57 13.75 -7.13
CA GLY A 22 1.00 13.77 -5.74
C GLY A 22 1.57 15.12 -5.33
N SER A 23 1.44 15.48 -4.06
CA SER A 23 2.11 16.63 -3.46
C SER A 23 2.66 16.25 -2.09
N LYS A 24 3.79 16.84 -1.73
CA LYS A 24 4.42 16.69 -0.42
C LYS A 24 4.56 18.06 0.23
N PHE A 25 4.13 18.17 1.47
CA PHE A 25 4.25 19.40 2.24
C PHE A 25 4.56 19.11 3.71
N THR A 26 5.08 20.10 4.40
CA THR A 26 5.38 20.01 5.83
C THR A 26 4.25 20.69 6.61
N ILE A 27 3.78 20.03 7.65
CA ILE A 27 2.78 20.60 8.56
C ILE A 27 3.55 21.29 9.71
N PRO A 28 3.34 22.59 9.96
CA PRO A 28 3.90 23.26 11.11
C PRO A 28 3.51 22.56 12.43
N THR A 29 4.46 22.41 13.34
CA THR A 29 4.23 21.66 14.59
C THR A 29 3.18 22.31 15.48
N GLU A 30 3.03 23.61 15.41
CA GLU A 30 2.01 24.39 16.13
C GLU A 30 0.58 24.09 15.66
N LEU A 31 0.43 23.49 14.49
CA LEU A 31 -0.87 23.04 13.95
C LEU A 31 -1.16 21.57 14.23
N VAL A 32 -0.23 20.85 14.88
CA VAL A 32 -0.40 19.43 15.20
C VAL A 32 -0.81 19.29 16.66
N GLU A 33 -1.91 18.60 16.90
CA GLU A 33 -2.41 18.33 18.24
C GLU A 33 -2.18 16.86 18.62
N GLU A 34 -2.10 16.58 19.90
CA GLU A 34 -2.11 15.22 20.41
C GLU A 34 -3.52 14.63 20.19
N GLY A 35 -3.60 13.43 19.61
CA GLY A 35 -4.86 12.76 19.31
C GLY A 35 -5.34 13.01 17.90
N SER A 36 -6.56 13.52 17.73
CA SER A 36 -7.22 13.64 16.42
C SER A 36 -6.83 14.92 15.69
N ASN A 37 -6.36 14.79 14.45
CA ASN A 37 -6.04 15.91 13.57
C ASN A 37 -6.91 15.86 12.32
N LYS A 38 -7.68 16.92 12.04
CA LYS A 38 -8.58 17.00 10.90
C LYS A 38 -7.97 17.82 9.77
N PHE A 39 -7.77 17.18 8.61
CA PHE A 39 -7.35 17.85 7.38
C PHE A 39 -8.55 17.99 6.44
N ILE A 40 -8.66 19.14 5.78
CA ILE A 40 -9.73 19.44 4.85
C ILE A 40 -9.13 19.59 3.45
N PHE A 41 -9.63 18.78 2.52
CA PHE A 41 -9.30 18.83 1.10
C PHE A 41 -10.45 19.49 0.37
N THR A 42 -10.19 20.65 -0.24
CA THR A 42 -11.21 21.43 -0.95
C THR A 42 -10.89 21.46 -2.43
N ASN A 43 -11.84 21.01 -3.26
CA ASN A 43 -11.77 21.25 -4.69
C ASN A 43 -12.18 22.71 -4.97
N GLU A 44 -11.25 23.51 -5.49
CA GLU A 44 -11.45 24.92 -5.82
C GLU A 44 -11.62 25.15 -7.34
N SER A 45 -11.81 24.07 -8.10
CA SER A 45 -12.01 24.19 -9.54
C SER A 45 -13.38 24.82 -9.84
N GLU A 46 -13.42 25.78 -10.76
CA GLU A 46 -14.65 26.33 -11.31
C GLU A 46 -15.28 25.43 -12.40
N SER A 47 -14.56 24.40 -12.83
CA SER A 47 -15.05 23.46 -13.83
C SER A 47 -16.08 22.50 -13.25
N ILE A 48 -17.25 22.42 -13.87
CA ILE A 48 -18.32 21.49 -13.50
C ILE A 48 -17.89 19.99 -13.65
N ASN A 49 -16.86 19.73 -14.46
CA ASN A 49 -16.36 18.40 -14.72
C ASN A 49 -15.13 18.05 -13.85
N SER A 50 -14.81 18.87 -12.85
CA SER A 50 -13.70 18.61 -11.96
C SER A 50 -14.12 17.67 -10.82
N GLU A 51 -13.82 16.41 -10.96
CA GLU A 51 -14.10 15.35 -9.97
C GLU A 51 -12.81 14.70 -9.49
N PRO A 52 -12.02 15.36 -8.62
CA PRO A 52 -10.80 14.75 -8.09
C PRO A 52 -11.14 13.60 -7.16
N LEU A 53 -10.56 12.45 -7.41
CA LEU A 53 -10.61 11.30 -6.52
C LEU A 53 -9.42 11.33 -5.56
N PHE A 54 -9.69 11.13 -4.28
CA PHE A 54 -8.67 10.99 -3.27
C PHE A 54 -8.21 9.52 -3.22
N ASP A 55 -6.92 9.26 -3.40
CA ASP A 55 -6.35 7.92 -3.37
C ASP A 55 -5.82 7.61 -1.97
N PHE A 56 -4.70 8.21 -1.57
CA PHE A 56 -4.14 7.99 -0.24
C PHE A 56 -3.42 9.23 0.31
N ILE A 57 -3.19 9.23 1.61
CA ILE A 57 -2.31 10.16 2.31
C ILE A 57 -1.31 9.39 3.16
N THR A 58 -0.05 9.80 3.12
CA THR A 58 0.98 9.29 4.01
C THR A 58 1.42 10.39 4.95
N LEU A 59 1.35 10.13 6.24
CA LEU A 59 1.81 11.05 7.29
C LEU A 59 3.08 10.50 7.93
N SER A 60 4.16 11.29 7.88
CA SER A 60 5.43 10.97 8.54
C SER A 60 5.73 11.98 9.64
N TYR A 61 5.98 11.50 10.85
CA TYR A 61 6.23 12.36 12.00
C TYR A 61 7.20 11.71 13.00
N LYS A 62 7.79 12.53 13.86
CA LYS A 62 8.64 12.04 14.96
C LYS A 62 7.78 11.67 16.16
N ARG A 63 7.97 10.47 16.69
CA ARG A 63 7.30 10.02 17.93
C ARG A 63 8.27 9.28 18.85
N LYS A 64 7.91 9.18 20.12
CA LYS A 64 8.55 8.22 21.03
C LYS A 64 8.13 6.80 20.58
N LEU A 65 9.09 5.88 20.56
CA LEU A 65 8.82 4.49 20.22
C LEU A 65 8.30 3.74 21.46
N VAL A 66 7.08 4.06 21.84
CA VAL A 66 6.33 3.39 22.91
C VAL A 66 5.22 2.60 22.21
N TYR A 67 5.09 1.33 22.57
CA TYR A 67 4.08 0.47 21.99
C TYR A 67 2.70 0.73 22.61
N ASP A 68 1.79 1.19 21.79
CA ASP A 68 0.39 1.47 22.07
C ASP A 68 -0.56 0.82 21.03
N GLY A 69 -0.03 -0.07 20.22
CA GLY A 69 -0.62 -0.79 19.10
C GLY A 69 0.40 -0.99 17.99
N PRO A 70 0.10 -1.77 16.94
CA PRO A 70 1.00 -1.96 15.81
C PRO A 70 1.38 -0.64 15.15
N PHE A 71 2.67 -0.47 14.82
CA PHE A 71 3.14 0.72 14.13
C PHE A 71 4.32 0.45 13.22
N GLU A 72 4.48 1.32 12.25
CA GLU A 72 5.64 1.37 11.36
C GLU A 72 6.55 2.53 11.76
N PHE A 73 7.86 2.32 11.69
CA PHE A 73 8.84 3.41 11.74
C PHE A 73 9.95 3.18 10.73
N PHE A 74 10.65 4.25 10.38
CA PHE A 74 11.80 4.20 9.50
C PHE A 74 13.00 4.91 10.14
N SER A 75 14.20 4.41 9.82
CA SER A 75 15.44 5.05 10.24
C SER A 75 15.74 6.27 9.36
N THR A 76 16.47 7.20 9.91
CA THR A 76 17.10 8.28 9.15
C THR A 76 18.52 7.89 8.76
N ILE A 77 19.03 8.44 7.66
CA ILE A 77 20.44 8.28 7.28
C ILE A 77 21.30 8.94 8.35
N GLN A 78 22.28 8.20 8.86
CA GLN A 78 23.22 8.63 9.90
C GLN A 78 24.63 8.17 9.53
N SER A 79 25.65 8.90 10.01
CA SER A 79 27.06 8.57 9.78
C SER A 79 27.61 7.48 10.71
N SER A 80 26.81 7.01 11.66
CA SER A 80 27.19 5.98 12.64
C SER A 80 26.01 5.07 12.96
N ASP A 81 26.28 3.92 13.56
CA ASP A 81 25.23 3.02 14.05
C ASP A 81 24.25 3.74 14.98
N ILE A 82 22.98 3.52 14.75
CA ILE A 82 21.90 4.00 15.63
C ILE A 82 21.26 2.82 16.34
N THR A 83 20.99 3.00 17.62
CA THR A 83 20.20 2.06 18.40
C THR A 83 18.87 2.71 18.78
N TYR A 84 17.77 2.14 18.30
CA TYR A 84 16.43 2.53 18.71
C TYR A 84 16.00 1.75 19.94
N LYS A 85 15.49 2.47 20.94
CA LYS A 85 14.85 1.88 22.11
C LYS A 85 13.35 1.89 21.92
N ILE A 86 12.74 0.70 21.89
CA ILE A 86 11.31 0.51 21.71
C ILE A 86 10.76 -0.05 23.00
N SER A 87 9.84 0.69 23.67
CA SER A 87 9.23 0.27 24.92
C SER A 87 7.99 -0.57 24.68
N GLY A 88 7.92 -1.75 25.31
CA GLY A 88 6.80 -2.69 25.20
C GLY A 88 7.25 -4.11 25.49
N LYS A 89 6.27 -4.98 25.80
CA LYS A 89 6.50 -6.42 26.07
C LYS A 89 6.05 -7.26 24.88
N ASP A 90 6.71 -8.42 24.69
CA ASP A 90 6.35 -9.43 23.69
C ASP A 90 6.24 -8.88 22.26
N LEU A 91 7.12 -7.94 21.93
CA LEU A 91 7.13 -7.30 20.63
C LEU A 91 7.86 -8.15 19.60
N ILE A 92 7.30 -8.17 18.40
CA ILE A 92 7.94 -8.69 17.19
C ILE A 92 8.27 -7.50 16.31
N ILE A 93 9.47 -7.53 15.71
CA ILE A 93 9.91 -6.49 14.78
C ILE A 93 10.27 -7.15 13.46
N TRP A 94 9.62 -6.68 12.42
CA TRP A 94 9.98 -7.04 11.05
C TRP A 94 10.67 -5.88 10.34
N ASN A 95 11.77 -6.18 9.67
CA ASN A 95 12.32 -5.29 8.66
C ASN A 95 11.52 -5.48 7.36
N ILE A 96 10.86 -4.42 6.94
CA ILE A 96 10.00 -4.38 5.76
C ILE A 96 10.58 -3.50 4.64
N SER A 97 11.88 -3.24 4.66
CA SER A 97 12.57 -2.42 3.65
C SER A 97 12.55 -3.01 2.25
N LYS A 98 12.42 -4.34 2.14
CA LYS A 98 12.27 -5.04 0.87
C LYS A 98 10.83 -5.46 0.66
N ASP A 99 10.25 -5.03 -0.44
CA ASP A 99 8.88 -5.37 -0.79
C ASP A 99 8.69 -6.91 -0.84
N PHE A 100 7.62 -7.39 -0.24
CA PHE A 100 7.23 -8.81 -0.16
C PHE A 100 8.26 -9.75 0.49
N GLN A 101 9.29 -9.22 1.18
CA GLN A 101 10.33 -10.00 1.85
C GLN A 101 10.57 -9.49 3.28
N PRO A 102 9.56 -9.55 4.16
CA PRO A 102 9.75 -9.17 5.54
C PRO A 102 10.75 -10.11 6.22
N ALA A 103 11.67 -9.55 6.99
CA ALA A 103 12.65 -10.31 7.74
C ALA A 103 12.52 -10.02 9.24
N ASN A 104 12.55 -11.07 10.04
CA ASN A 104 12.56 -10.90 11.49
C ASN A 104 13.87 -10.22 11.93
N VAL A 105 13.76 -9.20 12.77
CA VAL A 105 14.92 -8.47 13.28
C VAL A 105 15.32 -9.08 14.62
N PRO A 106 16.52 -9.66 14.73
CA PRO A 106 17.04 -10.11 16.01
C PRO A 106 17.27 -8.88 16.89
N PHE A 107 16.85 -8.96 18.13
CA PHE A 107 17.05 -7.91 19.11
C PHE A 107 17.62 -8.47 20.42
N LEU A 108 18.37 -7.63 21.11
CA LEU A 108 18.80 -7.92 22.46
C LEU A 108 17.73 -7.37 23.41
N SER A 109 17.03 -8.25 24.10
CA SER A 109 16.17 -7.85 25.21
C SER A 109 17.06 -7.58 26.42
N PHE A 110 17.03 -6.35 26.95
CA PHE A 110 17.78 -6.02 28.16
C PHE A 110 16.95 -6.15 29.43
N ASP A 111 15.66 -5.92 29.31
CA ASP A 111 14.68 -6.19 30.34
C ASP A 111 13.30 -6.40 29.68
N ASP A 112 12.29 -6.77 30.47
CA ASP A 112 10.94 -7.03 29.98
C ASP A 112 10.20 -5.77 29.50
N THR A 113 10.83 -4.61 29.52
CA THR A 113 10.15 -3.32 29.26
C THR A 113 10.55 -2.67 27.95
N TYR A 114 11.64 -3.07 27.34
CA TYR A 114 12.09 -2.53 26.06
C TYR A 114 12.98 -3.48 25.26
N ILE A 115 13.01 -3.25 23.95
CA ILE A 115 13.93 -3.89 23.01
C ILE A 115 14.83 -2.84 22.35
N ARG A 116 15.97 -3.26 21.88
CA ARG A 116 16.88 -2.41 21.11
C ARG A 116 17.10 -2.97 19.73
N VAL A 117 17.01 -2.11 18.72
CA VAL A 117 17.29 -2.41 17.32
C VAL A 117 18.44 -1.54 16.87
N SER A 118 19.53 -2.19 16.40
CA SER A 118 20.68 -1.49 15.86
C SER A 118 20.59 -1.42 14.34
N ILE A 119 20.85 -0.26 13.77
CA ILE A 119 20.76 0.00 12.33
C ILE A 119 22.12 0.50 11.87
N PRO A 120 22.70 -0.14 10.83
CA PRO A 120 23.97 0.28 10.25
C PRO A 120 23.91 1.72 9.72
N PRO A 121 25.05 2.42 9.66
CA PRO A 121 25.13 3.75 9.08
C PRO A 121 24.76 3.74 7.59
N ASP A 122 24.45 4.90 7.08
CA ASP A 122 24.17 5.18 5.66
C ASP A 122 23.02 4.35 5.05
N THR A 123 22.16 3.79 5.91
CA THR A 123 21.00 3.02 5.48
C THR A 123 19.70 3.62 5.98
N VAL A 124 18.67 3.62 5.13
CA VAL A 124 17.28 3.85 5.54
C VAL A 124 16.57 2.52 5.54
N GLN A 125 16.05 2.13 6.68
CA GLN A 125 15.31 0.89 6.83
C GLN A 125 13.92 1.17 7.39
N ARG A 126 12.95 0.35 6.98
CA ARG A 126 11.57 0.39 7.44
C ARG A 126 11.30 -0.81 8.33
N PHE A 127 10.59 -0.56 9.43
CA PHE A 127 10.29 -1.58 10.42
C PHE A 127 8.81 -1.55 10.76
N TYR A 128 8.27 -2.72 10.99
CA TYR A 128 6.92 -2.91 11.51
C TYR A 128 7.00 -3.60 12.87
N VAL A 129 6.34 -3.02 13.88
CA VAL A 129 6.34 -3.51 15.26
C VAL A 129 4.94 -3.93 15.65
N PHE A 130 4.81 -5.13 16.18
CA PHE A 130 3.52 -5.70 16.58
C PHE A 130 3.71 -6.80 17.63
N LYS A 131 2.61 -7.33 18.17
CA LYS A 131 2.62 -8.51 19.05
C LYS A 131 2.07 -9.73 18.31
N SER A 132 2.53 -10.91 18.71
CA SER A 132 2.03 -12.17 18.13
C SER A 132 0.51 -12.36 18.35
N SER A 133 -0.03 -11.80 19.44
CA SER A 133 -1.47 -11.82 19.74
C SER A 133 -2.32 -10.98 18.78
N GLU A 134 -1.71 -10.08 18.01
CA GLU A 134 -2.37 -9.20 17.05
C GLU A 134 -2.33 -9.75 15.62
N ILE A 135 -1.65 -10.89 15.41
CA ILE A 135 -1.67 -11.58 14.12
C ILE A 135 -3.03 -12.22 13.93
N GLU A 136 -3.74 -11.78 12.91
CA GLU A 136 -4.97 -12.46 12.50
C GLU A 136 -4.66 -13.88 12.05
N LYS A 137 -5.36 -14.85 12.65
CA LYS A 137 -5.26 -16.24 12.22
C LYS A 137 -6.18 -16.43 11.03
N ILE A 138 -5.63 -16.91 9.93
CA ILE A 138 -6.43 -17.36 8.80
C ILE A 138 -7.15 -18.64 9.27
N THR A 139 -8.47 -18.54 9.50
CA THR A 139 -9.30 -19.67 9.98
C THR A 139 -9.95 -20.43 8.83
N ASP A 140 -10.18 -19.76 7.70
CA ASP A 140 -10.94 -20.28 6.58
C ASP A 140 -10.10 -20.27 5.30
N LEU A 141 -9.30 -21.33 5.13
CA LEU A 141 -8.67 -21.61 3.84
C LEU A 141 -9.59 -22.51 3.03
N VAL A 142 -10.14 -21.97 1.96
CA VAL A 142 -10.93 -22.75 1.00
C VAL A 142 -10.02 -23.17 -0.16
N PHE A 143 -9.89 -24.49 -0.36
CA PHE A 143 -9.21 -24.99 -1.54
C PHE A 143 -10.09 -24.75 -2.78
N VAL A 144 -9.63 -23.92 -3.70
CA VAL A 144 -10.37 -23.51 -4.90
C VAL A 144 -10.36 -24.59 -6.00
N GLY A 145 -9.76 -25.75 -5.73
CA GLY A 145 -9.69 -26.86 -6.67
C GLY A 145 -8.60 -26.68 -7.75
N ASN A 146 -8.60 -27.58 -8.71
CA ASN A 146 -7.67 -27.53 -9.85
C ASN A 146 -8.19 -26.56 -10.92
N LYS A 147 -8.24 -25.25 -10.62
CA LYS A 147 -8.54 -24.26 -11.65
C LYS A 147 -7.44 -24.31 -12.71
N LYS A 148 -7.82 -24.59 -13.96
CA LYS A 148 -6.91 -24.38 -15.09
C LYS A 148 -6.81 -22.89 -15.34
N TRP A 149 -5.67 -22.32 -15.06
CA TRP A 149 -5.34 -20.95 -15.39
C TRP A 149 -5.13 -20.84 -16.90
N ASP A 150 -5.69 -19.80 -17.51
CA ASP A 150 -5.51 -19.54 -18.94
C ASP A 150 -4.08 -19.07 -19.28
N ASN A 151 -3.21 -18.92 -18.25
CA ASN A 151 -1.81 -18.51 -18.36
C ASN A 151 -1.64 -17.23 -19.21
N LEU A 152 -2.40 -16.20 -18.85
CA LEU A 152 -2.43 -14.93 -19.57
C LEU A 152 -1.06 -14.24 -19.66
N ARG A 153 -0.16 -14.55 -18.71
CA ARG A 153 1.22 -14.02 -18.69
C ARG A 153 2.18 -14.72 -19.63
N SER A 154 1.75 -15.75 -20.33
CA SER A 154 2.63 -16.47 -21.25
C SER A 154 3.06 -15.58 -22.41
N THR A 155 4.36 -15.55 -22.68
CA THR A 155 4.96 -14.86 -23.83
C THR A 155 4.54 -15.45 -25.16
N ASN A 156 3.92 -16.64 -25.15
CA ASN A 156 3.39 -17.30 -26.36
C ASN A 156 1.98 -16.84 -26.73
N ASN A 157 1.36 -15.99 -25.90
CA ASN A 157 0.06 -15.43 -26.20
C ASN A 157 0.20 -14.31 -27.22
N GLU A 158 -0.30 -14.55 -28.41
CA GLU A 158 -0.39 -13.54 -29.46
C GLU A 158 -1.86 -13.35 -29.89
N ALA A 159 -2.33 -12.11 -29.80
CA ALA A 159 -3.67 -11.77 -30.27
C ALA A 159 -3.66 -10.47 -31.07
N LYS A 160 -4.33 -10.45 -32.21
CA LYS A 160 -4.64 -9.20 -32.94
C LYS A 160 -5.85 -8.49 -32.36
N HIS A 161 -6.76 -9.26 -31.77
CA HIS A 161 -7.98 -8.77 -31.14
C HIS A 161 -8.12 -9.42 -29.77
N LEU A 162 -8.07 -8.60 -28.72
CA LEU A 162 -8.31 -9.03 -27.36
C LEU A 162 -9.73 -8.62 -26.96
N ILE A 163 -10.50 -9.58 -26.46
CA ILE A 163 -11.84 -9.36 -25.93
C ILE A 163 -11.75 -9.62 -24.43
N ILE A 164 -12.13 -8.64 -23.62
CA ILE A 164 -12.13 -8.75 -22.16
C ILE A 164 -13.57 -8.64 -21.65
N GLY A 165 -13.96 -9.54 -20.77
CA GLY A 165 -15.29 -9.53 -20.17
C GLY A 165 -15.48 -10.60 -19.09
N PRO A 166 -16.58 -10.54 -18.34
CA PRO A 166 -16.93 -11.60 -17.40
C PRO A 166 -17.03 -12.97 -18.09
N ASN A 167 -16.60 -14.02 -17.39
CA ASN A 167 -16.55 -15.39 -17.95
C ASN A 167 -17.92 -15.89 -18.46
N ILE A 168 -19.01 -15.37 -17.89
CA ILE A 168 -20.38 -15.67 -18.33
C ILE A 168 -20.60 -15.37 -19.84
N PHE A 169 -19.86 -14.43 -20.41
CA PHE A 169 -19.98 -14.07 -21.83
C PHE A 169 -19.08 -14.88 -22.76
N LYS A 170 -18.22 -15.76 -22.26
CA LYS A 170 -17.26 -16.53 -23.05
C LYS A 170 -17.95 -17.27 -24.22
N ASN A 171 -19.07 -17.92 -23.94
CA ASN A 171 -19.82 -18.62 -24.97
C ASN A 171 -20.51 -17.70 -25.99
N SER A 172 -21.00 -16.54 -25.50
CA SER A 172 -21.69 -15.59 -26.38
C SER A 172 -20.75 -14.90 -27.38
N VAL A 173 -19.49 -14.72 -27.00
CA VAL A 173 -18.48 -14.10 -27.90
C VAL A 173 -17.73 -15.11 -28.76
N SER A 174 -18.00 -16.39 -28.61
CA SER A 174 -17.30 -17.46 -29.37
C SER A 174 -17.41 -17.29 -30.88
N GLN A 175 -18.56 -16.88 -31.41
CA GLN A 175 -18.76 -16.62 -32.83
C GLN A 175 -17.86 -15.47 -33.32
N LEU A 176 -17.72 -14.41 -32.53
CA LEU A 176 -16.86 -13.28 -32.88
C LEU A 176 -15.38 -13.68 -32.86
N ILE A 177 -14.97 -14.49 -31.89
CA ILE A 177 -13.60 -15.01 -31.76
C ILE A 177 -13.27 -15.87 -33.00
N ASN A 178 -14.19 -16.76 -33.41
CA ASN A 178 -13.99 -17.64 -34.56
C ASN A 178 -14.01 -16.88 -35.89
N HIS A 179 -14.72 -15.77 -35.97
CA HIS A 179 -14.82 -14.94 -37.16
C HIS A 179 -13.58 -14.08 -37.41
N ARG A 180 -12.87 -13.69 -36.37
CA ARG A 180 -11.71 -12.80 -36.46
C ARG A 180 -10.42 -13.57 -36.25
N ASP A 181 -9.48 -13.39 -37.17
CA ASP A 181 -8.15 -14.00 -37.10
C ASP A 181 -7.40 -13.57 -35.83
N LYS A 182 -6.78 -14.53 -35.15
CA LYS A 182 -5.99 -14.31 -33.92
C LYS A 182 -6.74 -13.52 -32.83
N SER A 183 -7.99 -13.87 -32.58
CA SER A 183 -8.78 -13.31 -31.47
C SER A 183 -8.62 -14.14 -30.21
N PHE A 184 -8.55 -13.48 -29.06
CA PHE A 184 -8.44 -14.11 -27.76
C PHE A 184 -9.45 -13.51 -26.80
N PHE A 185 -10.06 -14.33 -25.94
CA PHE A 185 -10.93 -13.90 -24.86
C PHE A 185 -10.23 -14.10 -23.54
N ALA A 186 -10.05 -13.01 -22.79
CA ALA A 186 -9.58 -13.05 -21.40
C ALA A 186 -10.74 -12.75 -20.46
N SER A 187 -11.01 -13.66 -19.53
CA SER A 187 -12.03 -13.39 -18.52
C SER A 187 -11.52 -12.39 -17.49
N LEU A 188 -12.39 -11.53 -16.97
CA LEU A 188 -12.04 -10.61 -15.87
C LEU A 188 -11.58 -11.38 -14.64
N GLU A 189 -12.21 -12.53 -14.38
CA GLU A 189 -11.86 -13.40 -13.25
C GLU A 189 -10.41 -13.91 -13.39
N ASP A 190 -9.99 -14.36 -14.57
CA ASP A 190 -8.64 -14.83 -14.81
C ASP A 190 -7.63 -13.68 -14.77
N ILE A 191 -8.02 -12.49 -15.25
CA ILE A 191 -7.18 -11.28 -15.16
C ILE A 191 -6.94 -10.93 -13.72
N TYR A 192 -7.97 -10.83 -12.87
CA TYR A 192 -7.82 -10.53 -11.46
C TYR A 192 -6.99 -11.60 -10.75
N ASP A 193 -7.24 -12.86 -11.00
CA ASP A 193 -6.51 -13.95 -10.37
C ASP A 193 -5.01 -13.95 -10.73
N GLU A 194 -4.68 -13.72 -12.00
CA GLU A 194 -3.28 -13.78 -12.46
C GLU A 194 -2.49 -12.49 -12.23
N PHE A 195 -3.13 -11.32 -12.21
CA PHE A 195 -2.42 -10.03 -12.14
C PHE A 195 -2.58 -9.29 -10.82
N SER A 196 -3.66 -9.51 -10.07
CA SER A 196 -3.90 -8.84 -8.79
C SER A 196 -4.20 -9.79 -7.62
N GLY A 197 -3.90 -11.10 -7.76
CA GLY A 197 -4.13 -12.10 -6.70
C GLY A 197 -5.60 -12.23 -6.31
N GLY A 198 -6.52 -12.03 -7.27
CA GLY A 198 -7.96 -12.13 -7.08
C GLY A 198 -8.64 -10.83 -6.61
N ASN A 199 -7.88 -9.78 -6.35
CA ASN A 199 -8.45 -8.48 -5.98
C ASN A 199 -9.07 -7.80 -7.20
N LYS A 200 -10.29 -7.32 -7.01
CA LYS A 200 -11.00 -6.51 -8.01
C LYS A 200 -10.74 -5.03 -7.69
N ASP A 201 -9.66 -4.51 -8.18
CA ASP A 201 -9.31 -3.08 -8.08
C ASP A 201 -9.92 -2.29 -9.24
#